data_2fce8cf196c5fe9b5d0a3a536655948b
#
_entry.id   2fce8cf196c5fe9b5d0a3a536655948b
#
_cell.length_a   1.000
_cell.length_b   1.000
_cell.length_c   1.000
_cell.angle_alpha   90.00
_cell.angle_beta   90.00
_cell.angle_gamma   90.00
#
_symmetry.space_group_name_H-M   'P 1'
#
loop_
_entity.id
_entity.type
_entity.pdbx_description
1 polymer ?
#
loop_
_entity_poly.entity_id
_entity_poly.type
_entity_poly.pdbx_seq_one_letter_code
_entity_poly.pdbx_strand_id
1 'polypeptide(L)'
;MDFEWLSLDEDEEVLWSGSPRIQKFIGIKITDYVITSQGLYRKTGLFSRRVKKIGFEKVQNTSFSQGILGTKFGYGYIGISTAGSSGVEMRFNAVDDPKTVQELINKQIKKEKDDSSQQDERGQKQI
;
A
#
# COMPACT_ATOMS: atom_id res chain seq x y z
N MET A 1 -5.13 -13.42 -11.41
CA MET A 1 -4.51 -13.40 -10.07
C MET A 1 -5.56 -13.67 -9.03
N ASP A 2 -5.24 -14.56 -8.12
CA ASP A 2 -6.20 -15.02 -7.14
C ASP A 2 -6.12 -14.17 -5.86
N PHE A 3 -7.24 -13.53 -5.48
CA PHE A 3 -7.33 -12.69 -4.30
C PHE A 3 -8.23 -13.31 -3.23
N GLU A 4 -8.33 -14.64 -3.20
CA GLU A 4 -9.13 -15.33 -2.18
C GLU A 4 -8.74 -14.96 -0.76
N TRP A 5 -7.48 -14.57 -0.55
CA TRP A 5 -6.98 -14.16 0.76
C TRP A 5 -7.43 -12.75 1.15
N LEU A 6 -8.02 -11.99 0.23
CA LEU A 6 -8.53 -10.65 0.51
C LEU A 6 -10.00 -10.71 0.90
N SER A 7 -10.33 -10.15 2.06
CA SER A 7 -11.71 -9.90 2.47
C SER A 7 -12.01 -8.44 2.19
N LEU A 8 -12.53 -8.15 1.01
CA LEU A 8 -12.83 -6.79 0.62
C LEU A 8 -14.23 -6.40 1.09
N ASP A 9 -14.37 -5.13 1.50
CA ASP A 9 -15.68 -4.55 1.76
C ASP A 9 -16.44 -4.39 0.44
N GLU A 10 -17.76 -4.23 0.53
CA GLU A 10 -18.63 -4.09 -0.63
C GLU A 10 -18.17 -2.98 -1.59
N ASP A 11 -17.72 -1.87 -1.03
CA ASP A 11 -17.32 -0.69 -1.80
C ASP A 11 -15.82 -0.64 -2.07
N GLU A 12 -15.09 -1.67 -1.69
CA GLU A 12 -13.64 -1.69 -1.82
C GLU A 12 -13.22 -2.24 -3.18
N GLU A 13 -12.38 -1.49 -3.89
CA GLU A 13 -11.92 -1.83 -5.23
C GLU A 13 -10.40 -2.02 -5.23
N VAL A 14 -9.92 -3.06 -5.91
CA VAL A 14 -8.49 -3.27 -6.10
C VAL A 14 -7.99 -2.31 -7.18
N LEU A 15 -7.05 -1.43 -6.82
CA LEU A 15 -6.48 -0.44 -7.73
C LEU A 15 -5.14 -0.87 -8.31
N TRP A 16 -4.38 -1.68 -7.58
CA TRP A 16 -3.06 -2.13 -8.00
C TRP A 16 -2.67 -3.38 -7.23
N SER A 17 -1.92 -4.24 -7.87
CA SER A 17 -1.34 -5.42 -7.22
C SER A 17 0.05 -5.68 -7.76
N GLY A 18 0.92 -6.24 -6.93
CA GLY A 18 2.27 -6.55 -7.32
C GLY A 18 2.97 -7.44 -6.31
N SER A 19 4.22 -7.77 -6.61
CA SER A 19 5.07 -8.57 -5.74
C SER A 19 6.51 -8.12 -5.91
N PRO A 20 7.42 -8.47 -4.96
CA PRO A 20 8.83 -8.14 -5.14
C PRO A 20 9.38 -8.76 -6.43
N ARG A 21 10.10 -7.95 -7.20
CA ARG A 21 10.64 -8.39 -8.49
C ARG A 21 11.49 -9.65 -8.37
N ILE A 22 12.23 -9.77 -7.26
CA ILE A 22 13.13 -10.91 -7.06
C ILE A 22 12.39 -12.25 -7.05
N GLN A 23 11.11 -12.26 -6.69
CA GLN A 23 10.31 -13.50 -6.69
C GLN A 23 10.14 -14.08 -8.09
N LYS A 24 10.17 -13.24 -9.12
CA LYS A 24 10.08 -13.71 -10.50
C LYS A 24 11.30 -14.52 -10.91
N PHE A 25 12.48 -14.19 -10.34
CA PHE A 25 13.71 -14.91 -10.65
C PHE A 25 13.81 -16.26 -9.97
N ILE A 26 13.33 -16.35 -8.72
CA ILE A 26 13.43 -17.62 -7.97
C ILE A 26 12.20 -18.50 -8.14
N GLY A 27 11.15 -17.99 -8.78
CA GLY A 27 9.95 -18.76 -9.08
C GLY A 27 9.09 -19.11 -7.89
N ILE A 28 9.34 -18.51 -6.72
CA ILE A 28 8.59 -18.76 -5.49
C ILE A 28 7.82 -17.50 -5.12
N LYS A 29 6.51 -17.62 -4.95
CA LYS A 29 5.65 -16.52 -4.53
C LYS A 29 5.40 -16.58 -3.04
N ILE A 30 6.10 -15.71 -2.30
CA ILE A 30 5.98 -15.61 -0.84
C ILE A 30 5.20 -14.36 -0.43
N THR A 31 5.39 -13.26 -1.16
CA THR A 31 4.84 -11.96 -0.79
C THR A 31 4.05 -11.36 -1.94
N ASP A 32 2.86 -10.86 -1.63
CA ASP A 32 2.02 -10.11 -2.56
C ASP A 32 1.62 -8.79 -1.92
N TYR A 33 1.55 -7.74 -2.75
CA TYR A 33 1.11 -6.42 -2.33
C TYR A 33 -0.14 -6.04 -3.10
N VAL A 34 -1.10 -5.43 -2.40
CA VAL A 34 -2.34 -4.96 -3.03
C VAL A 34 -2.67 -3.57 -2.49
N ILE A 35 -3.07 -2.68 -3.39
CA ILE A 35 -3.59 -1.36 -3.04
C ILE A 35 -5.05 -1.33 -3.47
N THR A 36 -5.92 -1.02 -2.53
CA THR A 36 -7.34 -0.89 -2.80
C THR A 36 -7.78 0.56 -2.62
N SER A 37 -9.06 0.83 -2.85
CA SER A 37 -9.63 2.15 -2.59
C SER A 37 -9.64 2.52 -1.10
N GLN A 38 -9.42 1.57 -0.19
CA GLN A 38 -9.48 1.81 1.25
C GLN A 38 -8.13 1.67 1.97
N GLY A 39 -7.18 0.98 1.41
CA GLY A 39 -5.92 0.79 2.11
C GLY A 39 -4.91 -0.06 1.38
N LEU A 40 -3.90 -0.47 2.15
CA LEU A 40 -2.74 -1.20 1.68
C LEU A 40 -2.73 -2.58 2.32
N TYR A 41 -2.45 -3.60 1.53
CA TYR A 41 -2.39 -4.98 2.00
C TYR A 41 -1.05 -5.60 1.65
N ARG A 42 -0.52 -6.36 2.58
CA ARG A 42 0.68 -7.17 2.34
C ARG A 42 0.40 -8.58 2.84
N LYS A 43 0.51 -9.53 1.93
CA LYS A 43 0.39 -10.94 2.25
C LYS A 43 1.78 -11.57 2.23
N THR A 44 2.14 -12.31 3.27
CA THR A 44 3.40 -13.04 3.32
C THR A 44 3.14 -14.47 3.77
N GLY A 45 4.04 -15.38 3.38
CA GLY A 45 4.03 -16.76 3.83
C GLY A 45 3.89 -17.75 2.69
N LEU A 46 4.60 -18.86 2.81
CA LEU A 46 4.54 -19.97 1.86
C LEU A 46 3.58 -21.07 2.36
N PHE A 47 3.73 -21.47 3.61
CA PHE A 47 2.89 -22.51 4.20
C PHE A 47 1.78 -21.96 5.08
N SER A 48 1.99 -20.79 5.67
CA SER A 48 0.94 -20.10 6.42
C SER A 48 0.87 -18.64 5.95
N ARG A 49 -0.35 -18.16 5.78
CA ARG A 49 -0.57 -16.81 5.28
C ARG A 49 -0.65 -15.79 6.41
N ARG A 50 0.07 -14.70 6.25
CA ARG A 50 -0.06 -13.54 7.10
C ARG A 50 -0.48 -12.36 6.23
N VAL A 51 -1.59 -11.76 6.57
CA VAL A 51 -2.11 -10.60 5.84
C VAL A 51 -2.11 -9.40 6.76
N LYS A 52 -1.41 -8.34 6.34
CA LYS A 52 -1.39 -7.07 7.06
C LYS A 52 -2.12 -6.03 6.24
N LYS A 53 -3.01 -5.30 6.88
CA LYS A 53 -3.77 -4.21 6.26
C LYS A 53 -3.50 -2.91 6.98
N ILE A 54 -3.28 -1.83 6.21
CA ILE A 54 -3.22 -0.48 6.75
C ILE A 54 -4.22 0.36 5.97
N GLY A 55 -5.26 0.86 6.64
CA GLY A 55 -6.20 1.78 6.02
C GLY A 55 -5.53 3.12 5.75
N PHE A 56 -5.95 3.81 4.69
CA PHE A 56 -5.35 5.09 4.32
C PHE A 56 -5.50 6.14 5.43
N GLU A 57 -6.55 6.06 6.23
CA GLU A 57 -6.78 6.99 7.35
C GLU A 57 -5.70 6.87 8.43
N LYS A 58 -4.99 5.77 8.49
CA LYS A 58 -3.92 5.54 9.47
C LYS A 58 -2.54 5.87 8.94
N VAL A 59 -2.38 6.09 7.65
CA VAL A 59 -1.09 6.39 7.06
C VAL A 59 -0.68 7.81 7.41
N GLN A 60 0.46 7.95 8.07
CA GLN A 60 1.03 9.25 8.43
C GLN A 60 2.00 9.73 7.35
N ASN A 61 2.83 8.83 6.84
CA ASN A 61 3.89 9.21 5.92
C ASN A 61 4.23 8.05 4.99
N THR A 62 4.66 8.39 3.78
CA THR A 62 5.22 7.42 2.84
C THR A 62 6.63 7.84 2.47
N SER A 63 7.50 6.86 2.26
CA SER A 63 8.86 7.09 1.83
C SER A 63 9.14 6.27 0.58
N PHE A 64 10.10 6.71 -0.18
CA PHE A 64 10.48 6.09 -1.44
C PHE A 64 12.00 6.01 -1.49
N SER A 65 12.53 4.87 -1.84
CA SER A 65 13.96 4.74 -2.04
C SER A 65 14.27 3.88 -3.25
N GLN A 66 15.31 4.27 -3.96
CA GLN A 66 15.71 3.60 -5.20
C GLN A 66 17.22 3.68 -5.29
N GLY A 67 17.89 2.52 -5.24
CA GLY A 67 19.32 2.44 -5.36
C GLY A 67 19.78 2.55 -6.82
N ILE A 68 21.09 2.43 -7.03
CA ILE A 68 21.67 2.54 -8.37
C ILE A 68 21.09 1.48 -9.30
N LEU A 69 21.04 0.24 -8.86
CA LEU A 69 20.47 -0.86 -9.66
C LEU A 69 18.97 -0.69 -9.87
N GLY A 70 18.26 -0.22 -8.83
CA GLY A 70 16.85 0.04 -8.94
C GLY A 70 16.52 1.11 -9.95
N THR A 71 17.32 2.18 -9.99
CA THR A 71 17.16 3.25 -10.98
C THR A 71 17.36 2.71 -12.39
N LYS A 72 18.36 1.88 -12.57
CA LYS A 72 18.69 1.30 -13.87
C LYS A 72 17.61 0.33 -14.36
N PHE A 73 17.07 -0.49 -13.48
CA PHE A 73 16.13 -1.55 -13.83
C PHE A 73 14.66 -1.22 -13.50
N GLY A 74 14.39 -0.05 -12.96
CA GLY A 74 13.02 0.42 -12.75
C GLY A 74 12.31 -0.19 -11.54
N TYR A 75 13.04 -0.54 -10.47
CA TYR A 75 12.42 -1.02 -9.25
C TYR A 75 12.89 -0.22 -8.03
N GLY A 76 12.13 -0.26 -6.96
CA GLY A 76 12.47 0.45 -5.73
C GLY A 76 11.62 0.00 -4.55
N TYR A 77 11.74 0.72 -3.45
CA TYR A 77 11.12 0.37 -2.18
C TYR A 77 10.20 1.50 -1.73
N ILE A 78 9.06 1.13 -1.21
CA ILE A 78 8.10 2.09 -0.65
C ILE A 78 7.88 1.72 0.81
N GLY A 79 8.08 2.69 1.72
CA GLY A 79 7.83 2.52 3.13
C GLY A 79 6.59 3.28 3.56
N ILE A 80 5.78 2.68 4.41
CA ILE A 80 4.56 3.28 4.91
C ILE A 80 4.63 3.33 6.43
N SER A 81 4.44 4.54 7.00
CA SER A 81 4.43 4.78 8.44
C SER A 81 3.04 5.16 8.90
N THR A 82 2.67 4.72 10.09
CA THR A 82 1.38 5.07 10.69
C THR A 82 1.60 5.93 11.92
N ALA A 83 0.56 6.64 12.34
CA ALA A 83 0.60 7.45 13.54
C ALA A 83 0.85 6.54 14.76
N GLY A 84 1.79 6.95 15.62
CA GLY A 84 2.14 6.20 16.82
C GLY A 84 3.19 5.13 16.63
N SER A 85 3.63 4.87 15.40
CA SER A 85 4.70 3.92 15.15
C SER A 85 6.04 4.68 15.04
N SER A 86 7.11 4.05 15.49
CA SER A 86 8.44 4.65 15.49
C SER A 86 9.27 4.28 14.27
N GLY A 87 8.63 4.18 13.11
CA GLY A 87 9.34 3.84 11.88
C GLY A 87 8.39 3.30 10.83
N VAL A 88 8.95 2.57 9.88
CA VAL A 88 8.18 2.00 8.78
C VAL A 88 7.37 0.81 9.30
N GLU A 89 6.05 0.90 9.16
CA GLU A 89 5.11 -0.14 9.57
C GLU A 89 4.93 -1.20 8.48
N MET A 90 4.94 -0.78 7.23
CA MET A 90 4.81 -1.68 6.09
C MET A 90 5.78 -1.24 5.00
N ARG A 91 6.39 -2.19 4.34
CA ARG A 91 7.32 -1.91 3.23
C ARG A 91 6.94 -2.75 2.02
N PHE A 92 6.85 -2.10 0.88
CA PHE A 92 6.74 -2.76 -0.42
C PHE A 92 8.13 -2.85 -1.01
N ASN A 93 8.69 -4.07 -1.08
CA ASN A 93 10.07 -4.29 -1.48
C ASN A 93 10.19 -4.55 -2.97
N ALA A 94 11.16 -3.89 -3.62
CA ALA A 94 11.55 -4.14 -5.01
C ALA A 94 10.35 -4.19 -5.97
N VAL A 95 9.45 -3.22 -5.85
CA VAL A 95 8.29 -3.14 -6.75
C VAL A 95 8.69 -2.46 -8.05
N ASP A 96 8.05 -2.88 -9.13
CA ASP A 96 8.22 -2.26 -10.44
C ASP A 96 7.59 -0.87 -10.44
N ASP A 97 8.26 0.08 -11.08
CA ASP A 97 7.78 1.44 -11.25
C ASP A 97 7.29 2.05 -9.91
N PRO A 98 8.17 2.12 -8.89
CA PRO A 98 7.75 2.50 -7.55
C PRO A 98 7.25 3.92 -7.45
N LYS A 99 7.72 4.81 -8.32
CA LYS A 99 7.26 6.19 -8.32
C LYS A 99 5.77 6.28 -8.64
N THR A 100 5.32 5.55 -9.64
CA THR A 100 3.91 5.50 -10.01
C THR A 100 3.06 4.90 -8.89
N VAL A 101 3.58 3.85 -8.23
CA VAL A 101 2.89 3.21 -7.11
C VAL A 101 2.79 4.19 -5.93
N GLN A 102 3.87 4.92 -5.63
CA GLN A 102 3.85 5.92 -4.57
C GLN A 102 2.85 7.04 -4.88
N GLU A 103 2.80 7.49 -6.12
CA GLU A 103 1.84 8.52 -6.54
C GLU A 103 0.41 8.05 -6.35
N LEU A 104 0.13 6.78 -6.66
CA LEU A 104 -1.19 6.19 -6.44
C LEU A 104 -1.56 6.18 -4.96
N ILE A 105 -0.63 5.74 -4.11
CA ILE A 105 -0.83 5.73 -2.67
C ILE A 105 -1.12 7.13 -2.14
N ASN A 106 -0.31 8.10 -2.53
CA ASN A 106 -0.47 9.49 -2.08
C ASN A 106 -1.79 10.09 -2.54
N LYS A 107 -2.22 9.75 -3.75
CA LYS A 107 -3.51 10.20 -4.28
C LYS A 107 -4.67 9.67 -3.43
N GLN A 108 -4.61 8.41 -3.04
CA GLN A 108 -5.66 7.80 -2.22
C GLN A 108 -5.66 8.38 -0.80
N ILE A 109 -4.48 8.66 -0.24
CA ILE A 109 -4.37 9.29 1.08
C ILE A 109 -5.01 10.68 1.05
N LYS A 110 -4.71 11.46 0.01
CA LYS A 110 -5.29 12.80 -0.14
C LYS A 110 -6.80 12.73 -0.27
N LYS A 111 -7.31 11.78 -1.05
CA LYS A 111 -8.76 11.60 -1.23
C LYS A 111 -9.43 11.28 0.10
N GLU A 112 -8.83 10.41 0.91
CA GLU A 112 -9.36 10.06 2.23
C GLU A 112 -9.39 11.27 3.16
N LYS A 113 -8.35 12.07 3.17
CA LYS A 113 -8.29 13.28 4.00
C LYS A 113 -9.31 14.32 3.57
N ASP A 114 -9.51 14.49 2.27
CA ASP A 114 -10.50 15.43 1.74
C ASP A 114 -11.91 15.00 2.13
N ASP A 115 -12.22 13.71 2.04
CA ASP A 115 -13.51 13.17 2.44
C ASP A 115 -13.75 13.37 3.93
N SER A 116 -12.74 13.12 4.76
CA SER A 116 -12.83 13.33 6.21
C SER A 116 -13.04 14.79 6.55
N SER A 117 -12.32 15.70 5.87
CA SER A 117 -12.47 17.14 6.09
C SER A 117 -13.86 17.62 5.72
N GLN A 118 -14.44 17.13 4.65
CA GLN A 118 -15.79 17.47 4.25
C GLN A 118 -16.81 17.00 5.27
N GLN A 119 -16.63 15.83 5.84
CA GLN A 119 -17.51 15.34 6.89
C GLN A 119 -17.44 16.21 8.14
N ASP A 120 -16.24 16.63 8.53
CA ASP A 120 -16.05 17.52 9.68
C ASP A 120 -16.70 18.87 9.46
N GLU A 121 -16.55 19.44 8.26
CA GLU A 121 -17.19 20.71 7.92
C GLU A 121 -18.70 20.63 7.98
N ARG A 122 -19.29 19.53 7.52
CA ARG A 122 -20.73 19.31 7.60
C ARG A 122 -21.20 19.21 9.05
N GLY A 123 -20.41 18.54 9.88
CA GLY A 123 -20.72 18.44 11.31
C GLY A 123 -20.71 19.79 11.99
N GLN A 124 -19.75 20.66 11.66
CA GLN A 124 -19.67 21.99 12.23
C GLN A 124 -20.82 22.89 11.78
N LYS A 125 -21.28 22.75 10.57
CA LYS A 125 -22.39 23.56 10.06
C LYS A 125 -23.73 23.24 10.69
N GLN A 126 -23.85 22.09 11.32
CA GLN A 126 -25.08 21.68 12.00
C GLN A 126 -25.20 22.22 13.41
N ILE A 127 -24.15 22.81 13.92
CA ILE A 127 -24.15 23.46 15.23
C ILE A 127 -24.62 24.89 15.08
#